data_07a123039c217379a6ad18114019b1b5
#
_entry.id   07a123039c217379a6ad18114019b1b5
#
_cell.length_a   1.000
_cell.length_b   1.000
_cell.length_c   1.000
_cell.angle_alpha   90.00
_cell.angle_beta   90.00
_cell.angle_gamma   90.00
#
_symmetry.space_group_name_H-M   'P 1'
#
loop_
_entity.id
_entity.type
_entity.pdbx_description
1 polymer ?
#
loop_
_entity_poly.entity_id
_entity_poly.type
_entity_poly.pdbx_seq_one_letter_code
_entity_poly.pdbx_strand_id
1 'polypeptide(L)'
;MTHQEYKGIESFMLSQMQDSAHDKHHIYRVLNSALEISNYETTVDLDVLIAACLLHDIGREKQFTDLSLCHAQIGGDMAYKYLINRKWDEVKAIHVRKCISSHRYRGDNPPESIEAKILFDADKLDASGAIGIARTLIYEGQVSEPLYLLDDNENIIVDGGGAEISSFFQEYNYKLKKVYNAFNTERARAIAIERQKTAVDFYNGLFNEVSQNYKNGLERLSEVLSK
;
A
#
# COMPACT_ATOMS: atom_id res chain seq x y z
N MET A 1 16.20 -7.83 19.52
CA MET A 1 16.49 -8.73 18.37
C MET A 1 17.98 -8.69 18.05
N THR A 2 18.61 -9.84 17.87
CA THR A 2 20.00 -9.93 17.39
C THR A 2 20.07 -9.83 15.86
N HIS A 3 21.23 -9.50 15.32
CA HIS A 3 21.43 -9.49 13.87
C HIS A 3 21.14 -10.86 13.23
N GLN A 4 21.45 -11.95 13.92
CA GLN A 4 21.19 -13.32 13.43
C GLN A 4 19.68 -13.62 13.38
N GLU A 5 18.93 -13.19 14.37
CA GLU A 5 17.46 -13.32 14.36
C GLU A 5 16.83 -12.52 13.24
N TYR A 6 17.26 -11.25 13.06
CA TYR A 6 16.83 -10.43 11.93
C TYR A 6 17.07 -11.13 10.59
N LYS A 7 18.29 -11.62 10.35
CA LYS A 7 18.63 -12.32 9.11
C LYS A 7 17.82 -13.60 8.92
N GLY A 8 17.49 -14.30 9.99
CA GLY A 8 16.60 -15.46 9.93
C GLY A 8 15.20 -15.12 9.48
N ILE A 9 14.61 -14.05 10.04
CA ILE A 9 13.27 -13.55 9.68
C ILE A 9 13.27 -13.02 8.24
N GLU A 10 14.28 -12.24 7.87
CA GLU A 10 14.45 -11.71 6.50
C GLU A 10 14.53 -12.84 5.48
N SER A 11 15.35 -13.89 5.74
CA SER A 11 15.46 -15.03 4.85
C SER A 11 14.14 -15.80 4.71
N PHE A 12 13.39 -15.94 5.80
CA PHE A 12 12.07 -16.55 5.75
C PHE A 12 11.09 -15.70 4.93
N MET A 13 11.04 -14.39 5.15
CA MET A 13 10.25 -13.47 4.33
C MET A 13 10.57 -13.63 2.85
N LEU A 14 11.86 -13.58 2.48
CA LEU A 14 12.29 -13.71 1.09
C LEU A 14 11.90 -15.08 0.48
N SER A 15 11.89 -16.16 1.26
CA SER A 15 11.46 -17.49 0.80
C SER A 15 9.96 -17.58 0.51
N GLN A 16 9.15 -16.69 1.08
CA GLN A 16 7.72 -16.62 0.85
C GLN A 16 7.33 -15.67 -0.29
N MET A 17 8.30 -14.92 -0.83
CA MET A 17 8.09 -13.93 -1.89
C MET A 17 8.68 -14.45 -3.20
N GLN A 18 8.08 -15.48 -3.79
CA GLN A 18 8.60 -16.12 -5.02
C GLN A 18 8.11 -15.44 -6.30
N ASP A 19 7.17 -14.50 -6.21
CA ASP A 19 6.58 -13.84 -7.37
C ASP A 19 7.10 -12.41 -7.54
N SER A 20 7.31 -12.01 -8.80
CA SER A 20 7.75 -10.65 -9.20
C SER A 20 6.72 -9.55 -8.87
N ALA A 21 5.45 -9.90 -8.63
CA ALA A 21 4.40 -8.96 -8.20
C ALA A 21 4.57 -8.51 -6.73
N HIS A 22 5.34 -9.24 -5.93
CA HIS A 22 5.61 -8.91 -4.53
C HIS A 22 6.97 -8.25 -4.41
N ASP A 23 6.95 -6.93 -4.48
CA ASP A 23 8.13 -6.09 -4.36
C ASP A 23 8.73 -6.16 -2.94
N LYS A 24 9.80 -6.96 -2.77
CA LYS A 24 10.56 -7.00 -1.50
C LYS A 24 10.96 -5.58 -1.02
N HIS A 25 11.09 -4.64 -1.95
CA HIS A 25 11.40 -3.26 -1.62
C HIS A 25 10.23 -2.56 -0.93
N HIS A 26 8.97 -3.00 -1.17
CA HIS A 26 7.83 -2.56 -0.36
C HIS A 26 8.03 -2.91 1.12
N ILE A 27 8.40 -4.16 1.42
CA ILE A 27 8.65 -4.59 2.81
C ILE A 27 9.73 -3.73 3.48
N TYR A 28 10.83 -3.46 2.78
CA TYR A 28 11.88 -2.60 3.33
C TYR A 28 11.46 -1.13 3.47
N ARG A 29 10.66 -0.59 2.55
CA ARG A 29 10.10 0.76 2.69
C ARG A 29 9.15 0.86 3.89
N VAL A 30 8.31 -0.15 4.08
CA VAL A 30 7.42 -0.25 5.25
C VAL A 30 8.25 -0.33 6.54
N LEU A 31 9.25 -1.20 6.60
CA LEU A 31 10.14 -1.31 7.76
C LEU A 31 10.85 0.03 8.07
N ASN A 32 11.41 0.69 7.06
CA ASN A 32 12.11 1.96 7.26
C ASN A 32 11.16 3.07 7.74
N SER A 33 9.95 3.15 7.17
CA SER A 33 8.93 4.10 7.62
C SER A 33 8.46 3.78 9.05
N ALA A 34 8.30 2.50 9.40
CA ALA A 34 7.93 2.08 10.75
C ALA A 34 9.00 2.45 11.78
N LEU A 35 10.26 2.25 11.46
CA LEU A 35 11.38 2.66 12.32
C LEU A 35 11.46 4.18 12.48
N GLU A 36 11.20 4.96 11.42
CA GLU A 36 11.11 6.40 11.53
C GLU A 36 9.95 6.81 12.46
N ILE A 37 8.75 6.28 12.26
CA ILE A 37 7.59 6.59 13.09
C ILE A 37 7.86 6.22 14.55
N SER A 38 8.48 5.07 14.81
CA SER A 38 8.76 4.59 16.15
C SER A 38 9.66 5.51 16.99
N ASN A 39 10.48 6.36 16.37
CA ASN A 39 11.29 7.34 17.08
C ASN A 39 10.47 8.45 17.77
N TYR A 40 9.21 8.61 17.40
CA TYR A 40 8.28 9.61 17.94
C TYR A 40 7.25 9.02 18.89
N GLU A 41 7.30 7.70 19.12
CA GLU A 41 6.37 6.99 19.98
C GLU A 41 7.09 6.46 21.24
N THR A 42 6.35 6.34 22.32
CA THR A 42 6.87 5.78 23.58
C THR A 42 6.52 4.29 23.69
N THR A 43 7.37 3.54 24.39
CA THR A 43 7.09 2.15 24.78
C THR A 43 6.91 1.14 23.63
N VAL A 44 7.57 1.37 22.49
CA VAL A 44 7.54 0.46 21.34
C VAL A 44 8.46 -0.74 21.56
N ASP A 45 7.94 -1.98 21.44
CA ASP A 45 8.78 -3.17 21.32
C ASP A 45 9.31 -3.30 19.89
N LEU A 46 10.55 -2.84 19.68
CA LEU A 46 11.19 -2.87 18.36
C LEU A 46 11.38 -4.29 17.82
N ASP A 47 11.52 -5.32 18.66
CA ASP A 47 11.62 -6.69 18.17
C ASP A 47 10.30 -7.13 17.53
N VAL A 48 9.18 -6.82 18.16
CA VAL A 48 7.83 -7.08 17.63
C VAL A 48 7.59 -6.28 16.36
N LEU A 49 7.91 -4.98 16.38
CA LEU A 49 7.68 -4.10 15.23
C LEU A 49 8.47 -4.56 14.00
N ILE A 50 9.78 -4.82 14.14
CA ILE A 50 10.63 -5.27 13.03
C ILE A 50 10.13 -6.60 12.47
N ALA A 51 9.83 -7.57 13.33
CA ALA A 51 9.32 -8.86 12.89
C ALA A 51 7.96 -8.73 12.18
N ALA A 52 7.06 -7.90 12.70
CA ALA A 52 5.76 -7.65 12.10
C ALA A 52 5.90 -6.98 10.72
N CYS A 53 6.78 -5.97 10.59
CA CYS A 53 7.04 -5.32 9.29
C CYS A 53 7.61 -6.27 8.25
N LEU A 54 8.59 -7.12 8.63
CA LEU A 54 9.17 -8.08 7.70
C LEU A 54 8.16 -9.14 7.25
N LEU A 55 7.23 -9.54 8.11
CA LEU A 55 6.36 -10.69 7.87
C LEU A 55 4.91 -10.31 7.49
N HIS A 56 4.55 -9.01 7.37
CA HIS A 56 3.14 -8.62 7.22
C HIS A 56 2.48 -9.16 5.96
N ASP A 57 3.23 -9.30 4.89
CA ASP A 57 2.70 -9.68 3.56
C ASP A 57 3.02 -11.12 3.13
N ILE A 58 3.62 -11.97 3.98
CA ILE A 58 3.98 -13.36 3.64
C ILE A 58 2.78 -14.27 3.32
N GLY A 59 1.57 -13.83 3.59
CA GLY A 59 0.33 -14.55 3.26
C GLY A 59 -0.22 -14.26 1.86
N ARG A 60 0.38 -13.34 1.09
CA ARG A 60 -0.18 -12.88 -0.19
C ARG A 60 -0.22 -13.96 -1.26
N GLU A 61 0.79 -14.80 -1.37
CA GLU A 61 0.81 -15.89 -2.35
C GLU A 61 -0.41 -16.82 -2.18
N LYS A 62 -0.77 -17.12 -0.93
CA LYS A 62 -1.97 -17.93 -0.64
C LYS A 62 -3.27 -17.23 -1.03
N GLN A 63 -3.35 -15.92 -0.86
CA GLN A 63 -4.50 -15.15 -1.31
C GLN A 63 -4.59 -15.12 -2.85
N PHE A 64 -3.48 -15.14 -3.58
CA PHE A 64 -3.51 -15.22 -5.04
C PHE A 64 -4.07 -16.55 -5.54
N THR A 65 -3.79 -17.64 -4.85
CA THR A 65 -4.33 -18.96 -5.20
C THR A 65 -5.78 -19.14 -4.77
N ASP A 66 -6.23 -18.43 -3.74
CA ASP A 66 -7.61 -18.44 -3.24
C ASP A 66 -8.01 -17.05 -2.74
N LEU A 67 -8.78 -16.33 -3.55
CA LEU A 67 -9.23 -14.96 -3.28
C LEU A 67 -10.17 -14.83 -2.07
N SER A 68 -10.74 -15.93 -1.58
CA SER A 68 -11.56 -15.95 -0.36
C SER A 68 -10.73 -15.77 0.91
N LEU A 69 -9.43 -16.02 0.82
CA LEU A 69 -8.50 -15.95 1.95
C LEU A 69 -8.04 -14.52 2.24
N CYS A 70 -7.91 -14.19 3.52
CA CYS A 70 -7.31 -12.92 3.95
C CYS A 70 -5.81 -13.09 4.20
N HIS A 71 -4.95 -12.47 3.37
CA HIS A 71 -3.49 -12.59 3.52
C HIS A 71 -2.99 -12.12 4.90
N ALA A 72 -3.63 -11.12 5.51
CA ALA A 72 -3.25 -10.62 6.81
C ALA A 72 -3.46 -11.68 7.92
N GLN A 73 -4.58 -12.40 7.89
CA GLN A 73 -4.85 -13.46 8.86
C GLN A 73 -3.90 -14.65 8.66
N ILE A 74 -3.77 -15.10 7.42
CA ILE A 74 -2.87 -16.22 7.09
C ILE A 74 -1.42 -15.87 7.36
N GLY A 75 -0.99 -14.66 6.96
CA GLY A 75 0.35 -14.15 7.21
C GLY A 75 0.67 -14.09 8.71
N GLY A 76 -0.29 -13.62 9.53
CA GLY A 76 -0.17 -13.64 10.99
C GLY A 76 0.02 -15.04 11.56
N ASP A 77 -0.77 -16.03 11.09
CA ASP A 77 -0.65 -17.43 11.51
C ASP A 77 0.68 -18.07 11.07
N MET A 78 1.13 -17.76 9.86
CA MET A 78 2.43 -18.21 9.35
C MET A 78 3.58 -17.62 10.15
N ALA A 79 3.53 -16.31 10.43
CA ALA A 79 4.52 -15.61 11.24
C ALA A 79 4.61 -16.17 12.66
N TYR A 80 3.47 -16.39 13.33
CA TYR A 80 3.42 -17.00 14.65
C TYR A 80 4.10 -18.39 14.66
N LYS A 81 3.70 -19.27 13.76
CA LYS A 81 4.29 -20.62 13.65
C LYS A 81 5.80 -20.58 13.43
N TYR A 82 6.25 -19.70 12.54
CA TYR A 82 7.68 -19.53 12.28
C TYR A 82 8.44 -19.07 13.52
N LEU A 83 7.95 -18.03 14.21
CA LEU A 83 8.60 -17.46 15.40
C LEU A 83 8.67 -18.46 16.56
N ILE A 84 7.59 -19.22 16.80
CA ILE A 84 7.59 -20.29 17.82
C ILE A 84 8.62 -21.39 17.48
N ASN A 85 8.71 -21.81 16.22
CA ASN A 85 9.71 -22.78 15.79
C ASN A 85 11.15 -22.23 15.94
N ARG A 86 11.32 -20.91 15.92
CA ARG A 86 12.60 -20.21 16.19
C ARG A 86 12.83 -19.93 17.67
N LYS A 87 11.98 -20.45 18.54
CA LYS A 87 12.04 -20.32 20.02
C LYS A 87 11.92 -18.87 20.52
N TRP A 88 11.16 -18.04 19.82
CA TRP A 88 10.76 -16.73 20.31
C TRP A 88 9.85 -16.86 21.52
N ASP A 89 9.86 -15.83 22.36
CA ASP A 89 8.90 -15.68 23.42
C ASP A 89 7.46 -15.71 22.86
N GLU A 90 6.61 -16.54 23.44
CA GLU A 90 5.27 -16.78 22.91
C GLU A 90 4.40 -15.51 22.97
N VAL A 91 4.56 -14.67 24.00
CA VAL A 91 3.81 -13.41 24.13
C VAL A 91 4.18 -12.46 22.99
N LYS A 92 5.49 -12.35 22.68
CA LYS A 92 5.96 -11.55 21.54
C LYS A 92 5.48 -12.13 20.20
N ALA A 93 5.50 -13.44 20.02
CA ALA A 93 5.03 -14.09 18.79
C ALA A 93 3.52 -13.88 18.56
N ILE A 94 2.71 -13.95 19.61
CA ILE A 94 1.27 -13.61 19.58
C ILE A 94 1.09 -12.12 19.23
N HIS A 95 1.91 -11.24 19.78
CA HIS A 95 1.85 -9.81 19.50
C HIS A 95 2.16 -9.51 18.03
N VAL A 96 3.22 -10.09 17.45
CA VAL A 96 3.54 -10.01 16.01
C VAL A 96 2.35 -10.49 15.17
N ARG A 97 1.76 -11.64 15.52
CA ARG A 97 0.56 -12.15 14.83
C ARG A 97 -0.58 -11.14 14.82
N LYS A 98 -0.87 -10.52 15.97
CA LYS A 98 -1.93 -9.51 16.09
C LYS A 98 -1.64 -8.26 15.24
N CYS A 99 -0.40 -7.77 15.25
CA CYS A 99 0.01 -6.65 14.40
C CYS A 99 -0.22 -6.97 12.92
N ILE A 100 0.22 -8.15 12.46
CA ILE A 100 0.05 -8.58 11.07
C ILE A 100 -1.44 -8.74 10.73
N SER A 101 -2.23 -9.39 11.58
CA SER A 101 -3.66 -9.63 11.30
C SER A 101 -4.47 -8.34 11.19
N SER A 102 -4.05 -7.24 11.81
CA SER A 102 -4.75 -5.95 11.79
C SER A 102 -4.21 -4.93 10.79
N HIS A 103 -3.06 -5.20 10.11
CA HIS A 103 -2.43 -4.19 9.24
C HIS A 103 -3.30 -3.77 8.06
N ARG A 104 -4.23 -4.62 7.61
CA ARG A 104 -5.10 -4.33 6.47
C ARG A 104 -6.40 -3.62 6.85
N TYR A 105 -6.75 -3.57 8.11
CA TYR A 105 -8.02 -3.08 8.67
C TYR A 105 -9.21 -3.05 7.70
N ARG A 106 -10.07 -4.06 7.80
CA ARG A 106 -11.37 -4.10 7.09
C ARG A 106 -12.47 -4.33 8.13
N GLY A 107 -12.90 -3.24 8.78
CA GLY A 107 -14.10 -3.19 9.60
C GLY A 107 -13.96 -3.73 11.04
N ASP A 108 -13.54 -4.98 11.22
CA ASP A 108 -13.72 -5.68 12.51
C ASP A 108 -12.42 -5.91 13.30
N ASN A 109 -11.25 -5.53 12.77
CA ASN A 109 -9.96 -5.78 13.42
C ASN A 109 -9.04 -4.55 13.34
N PRO A 110 -9.31 -3.48 14.10
CA PRO A 110 -8.47 -2.28 14.13
C PRO A 110 -7.11 -2.57 14.80
N PRO A 111 -6.04 -1.83 14.42
CA PRO A 111 -4.76 -1.92 15.10
C PRO A 111 -4.88 -1.36 16.53
N GLU A 112 -4.66 -2.20 17.55
CA GLU A 112 -4.83 -1.81 18.96
C GLU A 112 -3.52 -1.36 19.60
N SER A 113 -2.44 -2.16 19.47
CA SER A 113 -1.15 -1.82 20.05
C SER A 113 -0.42 -0.74 19.25
N ILE A 114 0.57 -0.10 19.88
CA ILE A 114 1.37 0.92 19.20
C ILE A 114 2.13 0.34 18.00
N GLU A 115 2.66 -0.89 18.09
CA GLU A 115 3.35 -1.57 17.01
C GLU A 115 2.39 -1.88 15.84
N ALA A 116 1.15 -2.31 16.17
CA ALA A 116 0.12 -2.54 15.15
C ALA A 116 -0.27 -1.23 14.43
N LYS A 117 -0.40 -0.12 15.16
CA LYS A 117 -0.68 1.22 14.59
C LYS A 117 0.45 1.70 13.72
N ILE A 118 1.70 1.53 14.17
CA ILE A 118 2.90 1.91 13.40
C ILE A 118 3.00 1.09 12.12
N LEU A 119 2.81 -0.24 12.19
CA LEU A 119 2.83 -1.10 10.99
C LEU A 119 1.74 -0.69 9.99
N PHE A 120 0.50 -0.50 10.48
CA PHE A 120 -0.61 -0.04 9.65
C PHE A 120 -0.29 1.27 8.93
N ASP A 121 0.23 2.24 9.68
CA ASP A 121 0.56 3.56 9.16
C ASP A 121 1.71 3.50 8.15
N ALA A 122 2.75 2.74 8.45
CA ALA A 122 3.90 2.55 7.56
C ALA A 122 3.50 1.90 6.22
N ASP A 123 2.63 0.89 6.25
CA ASP A 123 2.07 0.27 5.05
C ASP A 123 1.22 1.26 4.24
N LYS A 124 0.37 2.05 4.91
CA LYS A 124 -0.42 3.10 4.25
C LYS A 124 0.42 4.21 3.64
N LEU A 125 1.53 4.57 4.27
CA LEU A 125 2.46 5.55 3.69
C LEU A 125 3.05 5.06 2.36
N ASP A 126 3.25 3.76 2.17
CA ASP A 126 3.73 3.20 0.89
C ASP A 126 2.66 3.20 -0.23
N ALA A 127 1.40 3.50 0.12
CA ALA A 127 0.32 3.79 -0.83
C ALA A 127 0.04 5.30 -0.98
N SER A 128 0.92 6.19 -0.50
CA SER A 128 0.75 7.64 -0.50
C SER A 128 1.82 8.36 -1.32
N GLY A 129 1.52 9.59 -1.76
CA GLY A 129 2.47 10.44 -2.48
C GLY A 129 2.92 9.85 -3.82
N ALA A 130 4.13 10.19 -4.24
CA ALA A 130 4.72 9.76 -5.52
C ALA A 130 4.85 8.22 -5.62
N ILE A 131 5.24 7.56 -4.52
CA ILE A 131 5.38 6.09 -4.53
C ILE A 131 4.02 5.40 -4.67
N GLY A 132 2.98 5.92 -4.01
CA GLY A 132 1.61 5.40 -4.14
C GLY A 132 1.10 5.51 -5.57
N ILE A 133 1.29 6.66 -6.22
CA ILE A 133 0.94 6.87 -7.64
C ILE A 133 1.70 5.92 -8.54
N ALA A 134 3.04 5.85 -8.40
CA ALA A 134 3.87 4.99 -9.24
C ALA A 134 3.47 3.52 -9.13
N ARG A 135 3.19 3.03 -7.92
CA ARG A 135 2.73 1.65 -7.69
C ARG A 135 1.35 1.39 -8.30
N THR A 136 0.44 2.35 -8.20
CA THR A 136 -0.89 2.25 -8.83
C THR A 136 -0.77 2.15 -10.34
N LEU A 137 -0.01 3.04 -10.99
CA LEU A 137 0.19 3.01 -12.43
C LEU A 137 0.88 1.73 -12.92
N ILE A 138 1.85 1.19 -12.16
CA ILE A 138 2.48 -0.10 -12.49
C ILE A 138 1.45 -1.24 -12.40
N TYR A 139 0.62 -1.25 -11.35
CA TYR A 139 -0.41 -2.27 -11.17
C TYR A 139 -1.46 -2.21 -12.29
N GLU A 140 -1.99 -1.03 -12.59
CA GLU A 140 -2.95 -0.80 -13.68
C GLU A 140 -2.38 -1.27 -15.04
N GLY A 141 -1.11 -0.95 -15.31
CA GLY A 141 -0.43 -1.46 -16.50
C GLY A 141 -0.31 -2.98 -16.55
N GLN A 142 -0.13 -3.65 -15.41
CA GLN A 142 -0.10 -5.12 -15.34
C GLN A 142 -1.45 -5.78 -15.61
N VAL A 143 -2.55 -5.14 -15.17
CA VAL A 143 -3.92 -5.65 -15.37
C VAL A 143 -4.58 -5.07 -16.63
N SER A 144 -3.82 -4.32 -17.44
CA SER A 144 -4.29 -3.69 -18.69
C SER A 144 -5.44 -2.69 -18.49
N GLU A 145 -5.50 -2.03 -17.35
CA GLU A 145 -6.41 -0.91 -17.11
C GLU A 145 -5.93 0.35 -17.84
N PRO A 146 -6.83 1.15 -18.43
CA PRO A 146 -6.46 2.35 -19.15
C PRO A 146 -6.05 3.49 -18.21
N LEU A 147 -5.17 4.39 -18.67
CA LEU A 147 -4.78 5.57 -17.92
C LEU A 147 -5.97 6.49 -17.63
N TYR A 148 -6.91 6.63 -18.57
CA TYR A 148 -8.16 7.38 -18.42
C TYR A 148 -9.25 6.81 -19.34
N LEU A 149 -10.49 7.12 -18.99
CA LEU A 149 -11.69 6.85 -19.80
C LEU A 149 -12.40 8.17 -20.09
N LEU A 150 -13.09 8.24 -21.23
CA LEU A 150 -13.91 9.39 -21.61
C LEU A 150 -15.39 8.99 -21.61
N ASP A 151 -16.25 9.95 -21.25
CA ASP A 151 -17.69 9.83 -21.41
C ASP A 151 -18.14 10.17 -22.86
N ASP A 152 -19.43 10.07 -23.14
CA ASP A 152 -20.01 10.38 -24.45
C ASP A 152 -19.83 11.85 -24.86
N ASN A 153 -19.49 12.74 -23.94
CA ASN A 153 -19.19 14.14 -24.17
C ASN A 153 -17.70 14.43 -24.19
N GLU A 154 -16.86 13.39 -24.27
CA GLU A 154 -15.39 13.48 -24.32
C GLU A 154 -14.74 14.08 -23.07
N ASN A 155 -15.42 14.01 -21.91
CA ASN A 155 -14.85 14.38 -20.62
C ASN A 155 -14.20 13.18 -19.94
N ILE A 156 -13.11 13.43 -19.20
CA ILE A 156 -12.46 12.38 -18.40
C ILE A 156 -13.41 11.90 -17.31
N ILE A 157 -13.64 10.59 -17.26
CA ILE A 157 -14.42 9.97 -16.20
C ILE A 157 -13.56 9.91 -14.93
N VAL A 158 -13.98 10.60 -13.89
CA VAL A 158 -13.26 10.70 -12.61
C VAL A 158 -13.99 10.00 -11.46
N ASP A 159 -15.28 9.71 -11.62
CA ASP A 159 -16.12 9.03 -10.66
C ASP A 159 -16.25 7.55 -10.98
N GLY A 160 -16.60 6.76 -9.98
CA GLY A 160 -16.63 5.30 -10.08
C GLY A 160 -15.35 4.70 -9.53
N GLY A 161 -15.20 3.42 -9.71
CA GLY A 161 -14.08 2.62 -9.19
C GLY A 161 -14.58 1.39 -8.42
N GLY A 162 -13.77 0.36 -8.34
CA GLY A 162 -14.09 -0.89 -7.65
C GLY A 162 -14.13 -2.09 -8.60
N ALA A 163 -15.28 -2.73 -8.81
CA ALA A 163 -15.38 -4.00 -9.54
C ALA A 163 -15.47 -3.86 -11.08
N GLU A 164 -15.71 -2.67 -11.61
CA GLU A 164 -15.78 -2.39 -13.04
C GLU A 164 -14.42 -1.89 -13.56
N ILE A 165 -14.27 -1.82 -14.89
CA ILE A 165 -13.07 -1.28 -15.54
C ILE A 165 -12.79 0.11 -14.96
N SER A 166 -11.62 0.23 -14.34
CA SER A 166 -11.18 1.43 -13.67
C SER A 166 -10.10 2.12 -14.49
N SER A 167 -9.81 3.36 -14.18
CA SER A 167 -8.70 4.12 -14.70
C SER A 167 -7.96 4.79 -13.56
N PHE A 168 -6.74 5.28 -13.82
CA PHE A 168 -5.97 5.98 -12.79
C PHE A 168 -6.76 7.11 -12.11
N PHE A 169 -7.54 7.91 -12.87
CA PHE A 169 -8.33 9.00 -12.28
C PHE A 169 -9.43 8.49 -11.35
N GLN A 170 -10.07 7.39 -11.71
CA GLN A 170 -11.11 6.76 -10.88
C GLN A 170 -10.48 6.12 -9.63
N GLU A 171 -9.40 5.36 -9.77
CA GLU A 171 -8.69 4.73 -8.63
C GLU A 171 -8.11 5.78 -7.68
N TYR A 172 -7.58 6.90 -8.21
CA TYR A 172 -7.12 8.01 -7.40
C TYR A 172 -8.25 8.57 -6.53
N ASN A 173 -9.39 8.92 -7.12
CA ASN A 173 -10.52 9.49 -6.39
C ASN A 173 -11.19 8.49 -5.46
N TYR A 174 -11.29 7.24 -5.88
CA TYR A 174 -11.91 6.17 -5.08
C TYR A 174 -11.07 5.78 -3.87
N LYS A 175 -9.75 5.63 -4.04
CA LYS A 175 -8.87 5.05 -3.02
C LYS A 175 -7.72 5.97 -2.60
N LEU A 176 -6.85 6.43 -3.54
CA LEU A 176 -5.63 7.13 -3.17
C LEU A 176 -5.90 8.44 -2.44
N LYS A 177 -6.90 9.20 -2.84
CA LYS A 177 -7.31 10.45 -2.18
C LYS A 177 -7.76 10.24 -0.74
N LYS A 178 -8.26 9.05 -0.40
CA LYS A 178 -8.81 8.74 0.94
C LYS A 178 -7.76 8.22 1.91
N VAL A 179 -6.59 7.76 1.42
CA VAL A 179 -5.56 7.15 2.28
C VAL A 179 -5.07 8.12 3.36
N TYR A 180 -5.09 9.42 3.09
CA TYR A 180 -4.59 10.46 3.99
C TYR A 180 -5.42 10.67 5.26
N ASN A 181 -6.61 10.12 5.34
CA ASN A 181 -7.52 10.25 6.50
C ASN A 181 -7.41 9.08 7.50
N ALA A 182 -6.55 8.11 7.26
CA ALA A 182 -6.58 6.82 7.94
C ALA A 182 -5.35 6.53 8.82
N PHE A 183 -4.57 7.55 9.22
CA PHE A 183 -3.37 7.36 10.03
C PHE A 183 -3.66 7.43 11.54
N ASN A 184 -2.99 6.55 12.30
CA ASN A 184 -3.15 6.43 13.75
C ASN A 184 -2.16 7.30 14.52
N THR A 185 -0.91 7.41 14.04
CA THR A 185 0.17 8.14 14.72
C THR A 185 0.32 9.56 14.18
N GLU A 186 0.81 10.48 15.02
CA GLU A 186 0.99 11.89 14.61
C GLU A 186 2.10 12.03 13.57
N ARG A 187 3.19 11.28 13.74
CA ARG A 187 4.30 11.32 12.79
C ARG A 187 3.89 10.85 11.41
N ALA A 188 3.14 9.75 11.30
CA ALA A 188 2.66 9.27 10.02
C ALA A 188 1.70 10.27 9.35
N ARG A 189 0.81 10.93 10.12
CA ARG A 189 -0.04 12.01 9.59
C ARG A 189 0.78 13.16 9.03
N ALA A 190 1.82 13.60 9.72
CA ALA A 190 2.70 14.67 9.22
C ALA A 190 3.35 14.30 7.90
N ILE A 191 3.93 13.09 7.79
CA ILE A 191 4.51 12.58 6.54
C ILE A 191 3.45 12.47 5.44
N ALA A 192 2.26 11.99 5.77
CA ALA A 192 1.17 11.83 4.82
C ALA A 192 0.71 13.19 4.24
N ILE A 193 0.62 14.24 5.04
CA ILE A 193 0.28 15.61 4.58
C ILE A 193 1.31 16.13 3.56
N GLU A 194 2.60 15.94 3.82
CA GLU A 194 3.66 16.30 2.87
C GLU A 194 3.53 15.54 1.55
N ARG A 195 3.29 14.22 1.64
CA ARG A 195 3.12 13.35 0.47
C ARG A 195 1.85 13.65 -0.32
N GLN A 196 0.78 14.08 0.36
CA GLN A 196 -0.49 14.43 -0.28
C GLN A 196 -0.33 15.55 -1.29
N LYS A 197 0.47 16.56 -0.99
CA LYS A 197 0.74 17.66 -1.92
C LYS A 197 1.27 17.14 -3.25
N THR A 198 2.31 16.28 -3.21
CA THR A 198 2.87 15.68 -4.43
C THR A 198 1.83 14.86 -5.21
N ALA A 199 0.96 14.13 -4.52
CA ALA A 199 -0.07 13.33 -5.18
C ALA A 199 -1.14 14.21 -5.86
N VAL A 200 -1.55 15.30 -5.21
CA VAL A 200 -2.50 16.27 -5.77
C VAL A 200 -1.90 17.00 -6.97
N ASP A 201 -0.65 17.45 -6.87
CA ASP A 201 0.04 18.15 -7.95
C ASP A 201 0.18 17.23 -9.18
N PHE A 202 0.55 15.97 -8.99
CA PHE A 202 0.62 14.99 -10.09
C PHE A 202 -0.75 14.76 -10.74
N TYR A 203 -1.79 14.51 -9.93
CA TYR A 203 -3.14 14.29 -10.43
C TYR A 203 -3.62 15.48 -11.29
N ASN A 204 -3.47 16.68 -10.79
CA ASN A 204 -3.89 17.90 -11.49
C ASN A 204 -3.07 18.14 -12.75
N GLY A 205 -1.77 17.91 -12.72
CA GLY A 205 -0.89 18.01 -13.88
C GLY A 205 -1.33 17.07 -14.99
N LEU A 206 -1.47 15.78 -14.66
CA LEU A 206 -1.90 14.76 -15.62
C LEU A 206 -3.30 15.05 -16.19
N PHE A 207 -4.25 15.44 -15.33
CA PHE A 207 -5.60 15.80 -15.75
C PHE A 207 -5.61 16.96 -16.76
N ASN A 208 -4.84 18.01 -16.47
CA ASN A 208 -4.74 19.18 -17.36
C ASN A 208 -4.10 18.81 -18.70
N GLU A 209 -3.01 18.06 -18.69
CA GLU A 209 -2.32 17.62 -19.92
C GLU A 209 -3.23 16.79 -20.81
N VAL A 210 -3.96 15.82 -20.25
CA VAL A 210 -4.90 15.01 -21.03
C VAL A 210 -6.05 15.86 -21.56
N SER A 211 -6.72 16.67 -20.70
CA SER A 211 -7.89 17.46 -21.10
C SER A 211 -7.58 18.53 -22.14
N GLN A 212 -6.48 19.27 -21.98
CA GLN A 212 -6.12 20.35 -22.90
C GLN A 212 -5.65 19.82 -24.24
N ASN A 213 -4.78 18.81 -24.25
CA ASN A 213 -4.28 18.22 -25.50
C ASN A 213 -5.40 17.60 -26.31
N TYR A 214 -6.37 16.95 -25.66
CA TYR A 214 -7.51 16.36 -26.33
C TYR A 214 -8.37 17.43 -27.04
N LYS A 215 -8.80 18.47 -26.32
CA LYS A 215 -9.61 19.57 -26.88
C LYS A 215 -8.90 20.29 -28.03
N ASN A 216 -7.67 20.72 -27.81
CA ASN A 216 -6.90 21.41 -28.83
C ASN A 216 -6.66 20.54 -30.10
N GLY A 217 -6.44 19.25 -29.89
CA GLY A 217 -6.25 18.28 -30.96
C GLY A 217 -7.51 18.08 -31.81
N LEU A 218 -8.68 17.97 -31.18
CA LEU A 218 -9.95 17.84 -31.88
C LEU A 218 -10.31 19.09 -32.70
N GLU A 219 -10.14 20.27 -32.13
CA GLU A 219 -10.36 21.53 -32.83
C GLU A 219 -9.48 21.61 -34.09
N ARG A 220 -8.19 21.30 -33.93
CA ARG A 220 -7.26 21.31 -35.05
C ARG A 220 -7.57 20.26 -36.12
N LEU A 221 -7.95 19.05 -35.70
CA LEU A 221 -8.37 17.98 -36.59
C LEU A 221 -9.60 18.40 -37.40
N SER A 222 -10.61 18.99 -36.77
CA SER A 222 -11.81 19.49 -37.42
C SER A 222 -11.50 20.54 -38.48
N GLU A 223 -10.60 21.49 -38.19
CA GLU A 223 -10.15 22.50 -39.18
C GLU A 223 -9.43 21.87 -40.39
N VAL A 224 -8.67 20.81 -40.17
CA VAL A 224 -7.94 20.13 -41.25
C VAL A 224 -8.88 19.31 -42.12
N LEU A 225 -9.85 18.63 -41.52
CA LEU A 225 -10.81 17.79 -42.26
C LEU A 225 -11.93 18.58 -42.96
N SER A 226 -12.13 19.85 -42.59
CA SER A 226 -13.10 20.74 -43.24
C SER A 226 -12.59 21.44 -44.50
N LYS A 227 -11.33 21.21 -44.86
CA LYS A 227 -10.69 21.72 -46.10
C LYS A 227 -10.77 20.70 -47.22
#